data_9b5ed02be9998d27ef3fcb0457cf3ec8
#
_entry.id   9b5ed02be9998d27ef3fcb0457cf3ec8
#
_cell.length_a   1.000
_cell.length_b   1.000
_cell.length_c   1.000
_cell.angle_alpha   90.00
_cell.angle_beta   90.00
_cell.angle_gamma   90.00
#
_symmetry.space_group_name_H-M   'P 1'
#
loop_
_entity.id
_entity.type
_entity.pdbx_description
1 polymer ?
#
loop_
_entity_poly.entity_id
_entity_poly.type
_entity_poly.pdbx_seq_one_letter_code
_entity_poly.pdbx_strand_id
1 'polypeptide(L)'
;MAALAAAGMVVCSSCSMKAESGSGLVSYQAYDRPATPPNNPSAVEVKVSLSKQRAYVTEDGKMLMVMPISVGKPDSPTPTGSFRISKKEHKHRSSTHGYAHKGKQVRKCGVENKPSGWSFKGTPMPYWCEFTPKIGFHTGWIRHSPCTSDGTIRMHENLAPKFFKIVSIGTPVNISYTQPEDLRWANIPLPPDSGPLPDHPASMYLGDDYFTQHKNPEFD
;
A
#
# COMPACT_ATOMS: atom_id res chain seq x y z
N MET A 1 -35.75 -39.89 -47.21
CA MET A 1 -34.44 -39.83 -46.50
C MET A 1 -34.51 -38.62 -45.57
N ALA A 2 -34.70 -38.85 -44.27
CA ALA A 2 -34.76 -37.80 -43.30
C ALA A 2 -33.45 -37.76 -42.52
N ALA A 3 -32.75 -36.63 -42.52
CA ALA A 3 -31.53 -36.40 -41.77
C ALA A 3 -31.85 -35.82 -40.38
N LEU A 4 -31.56 -36.58 -39.32
CA LEU A 4 -31.66 -36.09 -37.93
C LEU A 4 -30.42 -35.24 -37.61
N ALA A 5 -30.64 -33.96 -37.29
CA ALA A 5 -29.60 -33.11 -36.72
C ALA A 5 -29.63 -33.28 -35.19
N ALA A 6 -28.55 -33.79 -34.63
CA ALA A 6 -28.37 -33.85 -33.16
C ALA A 6 -27.76 -32.52 -32.69
N ALA A 7 -28.52 -31.76 -31.90
CA ALA A 7 -28.02 -30.57 -31.22
C ALA A 7 -27.29 -30.98 -29.92
N GLY A 8 -25.96 -30.83 -29.91
CA GLY A 8 -25.15 -31.00 -28.70
C GLY A 8 -25.27 -29.81 -27.79
N MET A 9 -25.87 -30.02 -26.61
CA MET A 9 -25.88 -29.06 -25.51
C MET A 9 -24.48 -29.02 -24.87
N VAL A 10 -23.75 -27.92 -25.05
CA VAL A 10 -22.55 -27.64 -24.27
C VAL A 10 -22.97 -27.05 -22.93
N VAL A 11 -22.87 -27.87 -21.90
CA VAL A 11 -23.06 -27.41 -20.51
C VAL A 11 -21.78 -26.69 -20.08
N CYS A 12 -21.77 -25.37 -20.11
CA CYS A 12 -20.76 -24.56 -19.46
C CYS A 12 -20.87 -24.72 -17.94
N SER A 13 -20.05 -25.58 -17.37
CA SER A 13 -19.87 -25.69 -15.94
C SER A 13 -19.10 -24.45 -15.45
N SER A 14 -19.82 -23.42 -15.01
CA SER A 14 -19.22 -22.26 -14.31
C SER A 14 -18.68 -22.75 -12.96
N CYS A 15 -17.40 -23.06 -12.95
CA CYS A 15 -16.67 -23.35 -11.72
C CYS A 15 -16.56 -22.05 -10.90
N SER A 16 -17.51 -21.80 -10.01
CA SER A 16 -17.45 -20.73 -9.02
C SER A 16 -16.37 -21.12 -8.00
N MET A 17 -15.13 -20.65 -8.21
CA MET A 17 -14.11 -20.74 -7.19
C MET A 17 -14.50 -19.84 -6.03
N LYS A 18 -15.05 -20.40 -4.98
CA LYS A 18 -15.06 -19.80 -3.64
C LYS A 18 -13.61 -19.70 -3.21
N ALA A 19 -13.06 -18.48 -3.21
CA ALA A 19 -11.75 -18.22 -2.63
C ALA A 19 -11.82 -18.54 -1.12
N GLU A 20 -11.09 -19.54 -0.69
CA GLU A 20 -10.89 -19.83 0.73
C GLU A 20 -10.14 -18.65 1.34
N SER A 21 -10.75 -17.97 2.31
CA SER A 21 -10.24 -16.75 2.93
C SER A 21 -8.85 -16.91 3.59
N GLY A 22 -8.42 -18.13 3.89
CA GLY A 22 -7.10 -18.43 4.44
C GLY A 22 -5.97 -18.39 3.40
N SER A 23 -6.20 -18.88 2.18
CA SER A 23 -5.18 -18.90 1.13
C SER A 23 -4.81 -17.50 0.63
N GLY A 24 -5.79 -16.59 0.57
CA GLY A 24 -5.57 -15.21 0.13
C GLY A 24 -4.68 -14.39 1.05
N LEU A 25 -4.83 -14.53 2.37
CA LEU A 25 -3.99 -13.84 3.34
C LEU A 25 -2.54 -14.35 3.30
N VAL A 26 -2.35 -15.67 3.25
CA VAL A 26 -1.01 -16.28 3.14
C VAL A 26 -0.30 -15.82 1.88
N SER A 27 -0.99 -15.83 0.73
CA SER A 27 -0.43 -15.36 -0.54
C SER A 27 -0.10 -13.86 -0.51
N TYR A 28 -0.94 -13.04 0.13
CA TYR A 28 -0.66 -11.62 0.31
C TYR A 28 0.59 -11.40 1.18
N GLN A 29 0.67 -12.05 2.34
CA GLN A 29 1.78 -11.92 3.27
C GLN A 29 3.11 -12.46 2.72
N ALA A 30 3.04 -13.46 1.82
CA ALA A 30 4.22 -14.01 1.15
C ALA A 30 4.73 -13.15 -0.02
N TYR A 31 3.96 -12.15 -0.47
CA TYR A 31 4.38 -11.29 -1.58
C TYR A 31 5.60 -10.46 -1.18
N ASP A 32 6.63 -10.50 -2.01
CA ASP A 32 7.83 -9.69 -1.86
C ASP A 32 8.42 -9.31 -3.23
N ARG A 33 9.33 -8.36 -3.25
CA ARG A 33 10.06 -7.91 -4.43
C ARG A 33 11.50 -7.61 -4.08
N PRO A 34 12.42 -7.86 -5.01
CA PRO A 34 13.83 -7.50 -4.86
C PRO A 34 14.02 -6.02 -4.56
N ALA A 35 15.01 -5.72 -3.76
CA ALA A 35 15.46 -4.35 -3.49
C ALA A 35 16.95 -4.35 -3.23
N THR A 36 17.67 -3.44 -3.89
CA THR A 36 19.12 -3.25 -3.75
C THR A 36 19.39 -2.00 -2.91
N PRO A 37 20.25 -2.06 -1.90
CA PRO A 37 20.66 -0.85 -1.17
C PRO A 37 21.42 0.11 -2.10
N PRO A 38 21.26 1.44 -1.91
CA PRO A 38 21.99 2.40 -2.71
C PRO A 38 23.47 2.42 -2.35
N ASN A 39 24.33 2.63 -3.37
CA ASN A 39 25.75 2.94 -3.15
C ASN A 39 25.93 4.42 -2.76
N ASN A 40 25.13 5.30 -3.36
CA ASN A 40 25.12 6.73 -3.08
C ASN A 40 23.69 7.18 -2.70
N PRO A 41 23.35 7.25 -1.41
CA PRO A 41 22.01 7.64 -0.97
C PRO A 41 21.56 9.04 -1.46
N SER A 42 22.49 9.94 -1.78
CA SER A 42 22.16 11.28 -2.28
C SER A 42 21.70 11.29 -3.75
N ALA A 43 21.99 10.24 -4.50
CA ALA A 43 21.56 10.06 -5.89
C ALA A 43 20.24 9.27 -6.03
N VAL A 44 19.65 8.89 -4.90
CA VAL A 44 18.36 8.16 -4.90
C VAL A 44 17.23 9.12 -5.25
N GLU A 45 16.36 8.68 -6.16
CA GLU A 45 15.09 9.34 -6.50
C GLU A 45 13.92 8.35 -6.50
N VAL A 46 12.71 8.86 -6.25
CA VAL A 46 11.47 8.10 -6.28
C VAL A 46 10.57 8.68 -7.36
N LYS A 47 10.06 7.82 -8.25
CA LYS A 47 9.06 8.17 -9.26
C LYS A 47 7.79 7.37 -9.02
N VAL A 48 6.66 8.03 -8.99
CA VAL A 48 5.34 7.42 -8.76
C VAL A 48 4.48 7.56 -10.00
N SER A 49 4.01 6.44 -10.53
CA SER A 49 3.01 6.36 -11.58
C SER A 49 1.64 6.08 -10.96
N LEU A 50 0.72 7.04 -11.06
CA LEU A 50 -0.64 6.89 -10.54
C LEU A 50 -1.46 5.91 -11.37
N SER A 51 -1.31 5.93 -12.71
CA SER A 51 -2.06 5.06 -13.62
C SER A 51 -1.68 3.58 -13.47
N LYS A 52 -0.41 3.30 -13.18
CA LYS A 52 0.09 1.93 -12.96
C LYS A 52 0.09 1.53 -11.48
N GLN A 53 -0.19 2.46 -10.57
CA GLN A 53 -0.07 2.27 -9.12
C GLN A 53 1.27 1.61 -8.75
N ARG A 54 2.37 2.23 -9.20
CA ARG A 54 3.74 1.77 -8.99
C ARG A 54 4.63 2.90 -8.52
N ALA A 55 5.58 2.55 -7.66
CA ALA A 55 6.69 3.41 -7.32
C ALA A 55 8.00 2.77 -7.80
N TYR A 56 8.81 3.57 -8.44
CA TYR A 56 10.13 3.23 -8.97
C TYR A 56 11.17 3.98 -8.14
N VAL A 57 12.13 3.26 -7.57
CA VAL A 57 13.23 3.84 -6.79
C VAL A 57 14.51 3.59 -7.55
N THR A 58 15.20 4.65 -7.93
CA THR A 58 16.41 4.59 -8.74
C THR A 58 17.57 5.34 -8.09
N GLU A 59 18.79 4.95 -8.44
CA GLU A 59 20.05 5.65 -8.15
C GLU A 59 20.75 5.90 -9.49
N ASP A 60 20.96 7.16 -9.87
CA ASP A 60 21.55 7.54 -11.16
C ASP A 60 20.92 6.80 -12.36
N GLY A 61 19.60 6.64 -12.34
CA GLY A 61 18.83 5.92 -13.35
C GLY A 61 18.90 4.38 -13.29
N LYS A 62 19.71 3.81 -12.40
CA LYS A 62 19.72 2.36 -12.12
C LYS A 62 18.60 2.02 -11.15
N MET A 63 17.80 1.00 -11.49
CA MET A 63 16.70 0.55 -10.65
C MET A 63 17.21 -0.13 -9.38
N LEU A 64 16.80 0.38 -8.22
CA LEU A 64 17.02 -0.21 -6.91
C LEU A 64 15.80 -1.03 -6.45
N MET A 65 14.59 -0.53 -6.74
CA MET A 65 13.36 -1.17 -6.31
C MET A 65 12.19 -0.74 -7.18
N VAL A 66 11.32 -1.67 -7.50
CA VAL A 66 9.98 -1.39 -8.06
C VAL A 66 8.95 -2.01 -7.15
N MET A 67 7.96 -1.23 -6.73
CA MET A 67 6.90 -1.74 -5.87
C MET A 67 5.51 -1.34 -6.34
N PRO A 68 4.53 -2.25 -6.25
CA PRO A 68 3.12 -1.88 -6.35
C PRO A 68 2.72 -1.06 -5.13
N ILE A 69 1.85 -0.10 -5.36
CA ILE A 69 1.33 0.80 -4.33
C ILE A 69 -0.19 0.92 -4.47
N SER A 70 -0.82 1.46 -3.43
CA SER A 70 -2.21 1.91 -3.51
C SER A 70 -2.25 3.42 -3.29
N VAL A 71 -2.88 4.13 -4.23
CA VAL A 71 -2.92 5.60 -4.24
C VAL A 71 -4.25 6.14 -3.68
N GLY A 72 -4.37 7.45 -3.59
CA GLY A 72 -5.58 8.13 -3.12
C GLY A 72 -6.80 7.86 -4.01
N LYS A 73 -7.98 7.81 -3.38
CA LYS A 73 -9.27 7.69 -4.06
C LYS A 73 -9.61 8.97 -4.86
N PRO A 74 -10.57 8.91 -5.79
CA PRO A 74 -10.91 10.07 -6.64
C PRO A 74 -11.27 11.35 -5.88
N ASP A 75 -11.98 11.23 -4.75
CA ASP A 75 -12.41 12.38 -3.91
C ASP A 75 -11.28 12.91 -3.02
N SER A 76 -10.18 12.17 -2.90
CA SER A 76 -9.00 12.56 -2.13
C SER A 76 -7.75 12.02 -2.81
N PRO A 77 -7.40 12.55 -4.00
CA PRO A 77 -6.33 12.00 -4.82
C PRO A 77 -4.95 12.25 -4.22
N THR A 78 -4.02 11.37 -4.54
CA THR A 78 -2.60 11.63 -4.30
C THR A 78 -2.16 12.82 -5.15
N PRO A 79 -1.53 13.85 -4.57
CA PRO A 79 -1.11 15.03 -5.32
C PRO A 79 -0.02 14.68 -6.34
N THR A 80 -0.08 15.31 -7.52
CA THR A 80 0.95 15.24 -8.56
C THR A 80 1.94 16.37 -8.43
N GLY A 81 3.18 16.16 -8.88
CA GLY A 81 4.23 17.18 -8.86
C GLY A 81 5.58 16.65 -8.39
N SER A 82 6.47 17.58 -8.08
CA SER A 82 7.81 17.30 -7.57
C SER A 82 7.88 17.66 -6.09
N PHE A 83 8.25 16.68 -5.28
CA PHE A 83 8.34 16.78 -3.83
C PHE A 83 9.71 16.28 -3.36
N ARG A 84 9.92 16.33 -2.05
CA ARG A 84 11.04 15.68 -1.36
C ARG A 84 10.54 15.01 -0.09
N ILE A 85 11.17 13.91 0.30
CA ILE A 85 10.92 13.33 1.63
C ILE A 85 11.31 14.37 2.68
N SER A 86 10.34 14.85 3.45
CA SER A 86 10.51 15.88 4.48
C SER A 86 10.65 15.29 5.88
N LYS A 87 10.08 14.09 6.09
CA LYS A 87 10.05 13.44 7.40
C LYS A 87 10.03 11.93 7.25
N LYS A 88 10.66 11.22 8.17
CA LYS A 88 10.63 9.75 8.27
C LYS A 88 10.35 9.34 9.71
N GLU A 89 9.35 8.48 9.91
CA GLU A 89 8.98 7.95 11.21
C GLU A 89 8.59 6.48 11.11
N HIS A 90 9.27 5.61 11.86
CA HIS A 90 8.92 4.20 11.88
C HIS A 90 7.54 3.95 12.52
N LYS A 91 7.22 4.66 13.60
CA LYS A 91 5.99 4.50 14.40
C LYS A 91 5.04 5.71 14.26
N HIS A 92 4.74 6.09 13.02
CA HIS A 92 3.79 7.17 12.75
C HIS A 92 2.34 6.75 13.00
N ARG A 93 1.51 7.71 13.42
CA ARG A 93 0.05 7.53 13.52
C ARG A 93 -0.67 8.69 12.85
N SER A 94 -1.78 8.38 12.17
CA SER A 94 -2.64 9.40 11.58
C SER A 94 -3.12 10.40 12.64
N SER A 95 -3.05 11.69 12.30
CA SER A 95 -3.58 12.77 13.14
C SER A 95 -5.09 13.00 12.94
N THR A 96 -5.68 12.45 11.87
CA THR A 96 -7.05 12.71 11.45
C THR A 96 -7.98 11.51 11.58
N HIS A 97 -7.51 10.32 11.24
CA HIS A 97 -8.29 9.08 11.23
C HIS A 97 -7.78 8.09 12.25
N GLY A 98 -8.67 7.42 12.97
CA GLY A 98 -8.26 6.48 14.00
C GLY A 98 -9.42 5.87 14.75
N TYR A 99 -9.21 5.69 16.04
CA TYR A 99 -10.14 5.02 16.94
C TYR A 99 -10.34 5.84 18.18
N ALA A 100 -11.61 6.17 18.48
CA ALA A 100 -12.02 6.63 19.79
C ALA A 100 -12.21 5.43 20.72
N HIS A 101 -11.77 5.52 21.97
CA HIS A 101 -11.91 4.44 22.93
C HIS A 101 -12.24 4.96 24.34
N LYS A 102 -13.02 4.16 25.09
CA LYS A 102 -13.37 4.40 26.48
C LYS A 102 -13.57 3.05 27.20
N GLY A 103 -12.68 2.71 28.10
CA GLY A 103 -12.65 1.36 28.67
C GLY A 103 -12.48 0.29 27.61
N LYS A 104 -13.41 -0.67 27.55
CA LYS A 104 -13.41 -1.75 26.52
C LYS A 104 -14.09 -1.35 25.20
N GLN A 105 -14.72 -0.20 25.14
CA GLN A 105 -15.43 0.27 23.93
C GLN A 105 -14.44 0.92 22.97
N VAL A 106 -14.54 0.56 21.67
CA VAL A 106 -13.70 1.10 20.60
C VAL A 106 -14.60 1.43 19.42
N ARG A 107 -14.39 2.60 18.81
CA ARG A 107 -15.12 3.08 17.64
C ARG A 107 -14.17 3.71 16.64
N LYS A 108 -14.20 3.26 15.39
CA LYS A 108 -13.47 3.91 14.28
C LYS A 108 -14.13 5.25 13.96
N CYS A 109 -13.34 6.33 13.90
CA CYS A 109 -13.84 7.68 13.59
C CYS A 109 -12.70 8.61 13.15
N GLY A 110 -13.06 9.76 12.57
CA GLY A 110 -12.17 10.92 12.48
C GLY A 110 -12.01 11.57 13.86
N VAL A 111 -10.91 12.28 14.05
CA VAL A 111 -10.62 12.97 15.32
C VAL A 111 -11.69 14.01 15.66
N GLU A 112 -12.22 14.69 14.65
CA GLU A 112 -13.29 15.69 14.76
C GLU A 112 -14.63 15.08 15.18
N ASN A 113 -14.85 13.78 14.91
CA ASN A 113 -16.06 13.03 15.26
C ASN A 113 -15.90 12.19 16.53
N LYS A 114 -14.83 12.44 17.29
CA LYS A 114 -14.57 11.74 18.54
C LYS A 114 -15.65 12.08 19.58
N PRO A 115 -16.33 11.07 20.17
CA PRO A 115 -17.31 11.32 21.22
C PRO A 115 -16.70 12.08 22.41
N SER A 116 -17.49 12.96 23.03
CA SER A 116 -17.05 13.68 24.24
C SER A 116 -16.68 12.71 25.36
N GLY A 117 -15.57 12.98 26.05
CA GLY A 117 -15.07 12.14 27.15
C GLY A 117 -14.42 10.82 26.71
N TRP A 118 -14.18 10.61 25.40
CA TRP A 118 -13.40 9.48 24.87
C TRP A 118 -11.96 9.92 24.55
N SER A 119 -11.02 9.00 24.67
CA SER A 119 -9.67 9.17 24.15
C SER A 119 -9.63 8.86 22.65
N PHE A 120 -8.66 9.43 21.93
CA PHE A 120 -8.44 9.14 20.51
C PHE A 120 -7.03 8.62 20.28
N LYS A 121 -6.90 7.59 19.44
CA LYS A 121 -5.62 7.09 18.99
C LYS A 121 -5.66 6.92 17.48
N GLY A 122 -4.73 7.58 16.77
CA GLY A 122 -4.66 7.53 15.30
C GLY A 122 -4.33 6.14 14.76
N THR A 123 -4.85 5.83 13.59
CA THR A 123 -4.49 4.60 12.86
C THR A 123 -2.98 4.52 12.69
N PRO A 124 -2.33 3.40 13.02
CA PRO A 124 -0.89 3.24 12.81
C PRO A 124 -0.56 3.25 11.31
N MET A 125 0.50 3.94 10.97
CA MET A 125 1.04 4.10 9.61
C MET A 125 2.55 3.82 9.63
N PRO A 126 2.97 2.55 9.77
CA PRO A 126 4.37 2.19 9.90
C PRO A 126 5.19 2.62 8.67
N TYR A 127 6.48 2.90 8.88
CA TYR A 127 7.42 3.31 7.84
C TYR A 127 7.00 4.56 7.08
N TRP A 128 6.47 5.54 7.82
CA TRP A 128 6.05 6.82 7.29
C TRP A 128 7.20 7.59 6.65
N CYS A 129 7.00 7.98 5.38
CA CYS A 129 7.88 8.88 4.64
C CYS A 129 7.03 10.02 4.07
N GLU A 130 6.97 11.15 4.76
CA GLU A 130 6.21 12.33 4.37
C GLU A 130 6.87 13.05 3.20
N PHE A 131 6.09 13.47 2.20
CA PHE A 131 6.58 14.27 1.09
C PHE A 131 5.80 15.59 0.90
N THR A 132 4.65 15.71 1.55
CA THR A 132 3.91 16.96 1.74
C THR A 132 3.12 16.89 3.04
N PRO A 133 2.72 17.98 3.68
CA PRO A 133 2.09 17.96 5.00
C PRO A 133 0.93 16.95 5.08
N LYS A 134 1.02 16.01 5.99
CA LYS A 134 0.05 14.94 6.25
C LYS A 134 -0.11 13.89 5.14
N ILE A 135 0.66 13.94 4.07
CA ILE A 135 0.64 12.97 2.97
C ILE A 135 2.03 12.36 2.80
N GLY A 136 2.10 11.05 2.74
CA GLY A 136 3.35 10.31 2.64
C GLY A 136 3.13 8.86 2.24
N PHE A 137 4.23 8.12 2.14
CA PHE A 137 4.23 6.66 2.00
C PHE A 137 4.11 6.01 3.36
N HIS A 138 3.41 4.91 3.46
CA HIS A 138 3.32 4.09 4.68
C HIS A 138 2.85 2.67 4.39
N THR A 139 3.05 1.76 5.34
CA THR A 139 2.49 0.39 5.25
C THR A 139 0.97 0.42 5.32
N GLY A 140 0.31 -0.35 4.45
CA GLY A 140 -1.14 -0.54 4.49
C GLY A 140 -1.59 -1.59 3.49
N TRP A 141 -2.84 -2.01 3.61
CA TRP A 141 -3.45 -2.92 2.65
C TRP A 141 -3.41 -2.35 1.23
N ILE A 142 -2.87 -3.12 0.29
CA ILE A 142 -2.85 -2.77 -1.13
C ILE A 142 -4.19 -3.14 -1.75
N ARG A 143 -4.90 -2.12 -2.24
CA ARG A 143 -6.13 -2.26 -3.00
C ARG A 143 -5.97 -1.49 -4.31
N HIS A 144 -6.08 -2.19 -5.42
CA HIS A 144 -5.86 -1.59 -6.75
C HIS A 144 -7.12 -0.95 -7.31
N SER A 145 -8.30 -1.53 -7.03
CA SER A 145 -9.58 -1.02 -7.47
C SER A 145 -10.70 -1.50 -6.53
N PRO A 146 -11.45 -0.60 -5.90
CA PRO A 146 -11.20 0.86 -5.86
C PRO A 146 -10.04 1.22 -4.93
N CYS A 147 -9.35 2.32 -5.24
CA CYS A 147 -8.40 2.94 -4.32
C CYS A 147 -9.12 3.41 -3.06
N THR A 148 -8.49 3.27 -1.90
CA THR A 148 -9.13 3.54 -0.60
C THR A 148 -8.33 4.46 0.31
N SER A 149 -7.22 5.02 -0.17
CA SER A 149 -6.43 5.98 0.59
C SER A 149 -7.01 7.40 0.50
N ASP A 150 -6.82 8.19 1.53
CA ASP A 150 -7.15 9.62 1.56
C ASP A 150 -5.93 10.46 1.16
N GLY A 151 -5.37 10.19 -0.03
CA GLY A 151 -4.24 10.89 -0.63
C GLY A 151 -2.87 10.29 -0.31
N THR A 152 -2.71 9.51 0.76
CA THR A 152 -1.45 8.84 1.08
C THR A 152 -1.17 7.67 0.13
N ILE A 153 0.07 7.22 0.10
CA ILE A 153 0.51 6.09 -0.73
C ILE A 153 0.77 4.89 0.18
N ARG A 154 -0.02 3.83 -0.01
CA ARG A 154 0.16 2.59 0.74
C ARG A 154 1.17 1.68 0.07
N MET A 155 2.05 1.11 0.87
CA MET A 155 3.06 0.12 0.48
C MET A 155 2.74 -1.23 1.12
N HIS A 156 3.07 -2.33 0.42
CA HIS A 156 3.00 -3.67 0.99
C HIS A 156 3.91 -3.81 2.22
N GLU A 157 3.50 -4.60 3.20
CA GLU A 157 4.21 -4.75 4.48
C GLU A 157 5.66 -5.23 4.34
N ASN A 158 5.97 -6.09 3.36
CA ASN A 158 7.32 -6.57 3.11
C ASN A 158 8.19 -5.56 2.34
N LEU A 159 7.58 -4.62 1.62
CA LEU A 159 8.29 -3.64 0.80
C LEU A 159 8.53 -2.31 1.53
N ALA A 160 7.64 -1.95 2.43
CA ALA A 160 7.74 -0.70 3.18
C ALA A 160 9.03 -0.57 4.01
N PRO A 161 9.52 -1.62 4.71
CA PRO A 161 10.80 -1.57 5.41
C PRO A 161 11.99 -1.34 4.47
N LYS A 162 12.00 -2.00 3.30
CA LYS A 162 13.04 -1.85 2.27
C LYS A 162 13.05 -0.42 1.74
N PHE A 163 11.90 0.09 1.31
CA PHE A 163 11.74 1.47 0.87
C PHE A 163 12.23 2.46 1.92
N PHE A 164 11.78 2.29 3.16
CA PHE A 164 12.17 3.17 4.27
C PHE A 164 13.69 3.20 4.52
N LYS A 165 14.41 2.10 4.30
CA LYS A 165 15.87 2.06 4.41
C LYS A 165 16.57 2.72 3.23
N ILE A 166 16.04 2.59 2.02
CA ILE A 166 16.64 3.13 0.79
C ILE A 166 16.53 4.65 0.72
N VAL A 167 15.35 5.22 1.04
CA VAL A 167 15.14 6.67 0.93
C VAL A 167 15.63 7.41 2.18
N SER A 168 16.04 8.65 2.01
CA SER A 168 16.48 9.56 3.06
C SER A 168 15.64 10.84 3.08
N ILE A 169 15.72 11.61 4.17
CA ILE A 169 15.19 12.98 4.16
C ILE A 169 15.93 13.76 3.05
N GLY A 170 15.17 14.48 2.23
CA GLY A 170 15.69 15.16 1.05
C GLY A 170 15.58 14.38 -0.26
N THR A 171 15.37 13.05 -0.23
CA THR A 171 15.19 12.23 -1.45
C THR A 171 14.08 12.82 -2.32
N PRO A 172 14.37 13.13 -3.61
CA PRO A 172 13.36 13.64 -4.55
C PRO A 172 12.25 12.61 -4.79
N VAL A 173 11.01 13.10 -4.89
CA VAL A 173 9.81 12.31 -5.22
C VAL A 173 9.08 13.02 -6.35
N ASN A 174 8.97 12.37 -7.50
CA ASN A 174 8.17 12.83 -8.63
C ASN A 174 6.91 11.98 -8.76
N ILE A 175 5.74 12.62 -8.72
CA ILE A 175 4.43 11.95 -8.82
C ILE A 175 3.73 12.47 -10.07
N SER A 176 3.42 11.58 -10.99
CA SER A 176 2.67 11.91 -12.21
C SER A 176 1.69 10.79 -12.58
N TYR A 177 0.80 11.07 -13.51
CA TYR A 177 -0.16 10.07 -13.98
C TYR A 177 0.55 8.89 -14.63
N THR A 178 1.60 9.16 -15.43
CA THR A 178 2.48 8.15 -16.05
C THR A 178 3.93 8.48 -15.76
N GLN A 179 4.80 7.48 -15.83
CA GLN A 179 6.25 7.64 -15.75
C GLN A 179 6.92 6.93 -16.95
N PRO A 180 8.10 7.38 -17.41
CA PRO A 180 8.85 6.69 -18.45
C PRO A 180 9.14 5.22 -18.11
N GLU A 181 9.31 4.92 -16.83
CA GLU A 181 9.55 3.60 -16.29
C GLU A 181 8.39 2.62 -16.51
N ASP A 182 7.17 3.13 -16.74
CA ASP A 182 5.97 2.31 -16.97
C ASP A 182 6.11 1.38 -18.17
N LEU A 183 6.82 1.80 -19.22
CA LEU A 183 7.05 0.99 -20.40
C LEU A 183 8.03 -0.17 -20.14
N ARG A 184 9.05 0.10 -19.33
CA ARG A 184 10.12 -0.88 -19.05
C ARG A 184 9.70 -1.91 -18.00
N TRP A 185 8.85 -1.52 -17.05
CA TRP A 185 8.50 -2.31 -15.87
C TRP A 185 7.00 -2.64 -15.78
N ALA A 186 6.33 -2.69 -16.96
CA ALA A 186 4.89 -2.92 -17.05
C ALA A 186 4.42 -4.27 -16.47
N ASN A 187 5.24 -5.31 -16.59
CA ASN A 187 4.89 -6.70 -16.29
C ASN A 187 5.28 -7.16 -14.88
N ILE A 188 5.48 -6.23 -13.94
CA ILE A 188 5.74 -6.62 -12.54
C ILE A 188 4.47 -7.21 -11.93
N PRO A 189 4.53 -8.43 -11.35
CA PRO A 189 3.39 -9.02 -10.69
C PRO A 189 2.90 -8.14 -9.55
N LEU A 190 1.57 -7.99 -9.45
CA LEU A 190 0.93 -7.31 -8.33
C LEU A 190 0.73 -8.30 -7.19
N PRO A 191 0.70 -7.84 -5.91
CA PRO A 191 0.23 -8.67 -4.82
C PRO A 191 -1.24 -9.02 -5.03
N PRO A 192 -1.76 -10.08 -4.42
CA PRO A 192 -3.19 -10.32 -4.33
C PRO A 192 -3.89 -9.07 -3.79
N ASP A 193 -5.09 -8.76 -4.30
CA ASP A 193 -5.87 -7.64 -3.76
C ASP A 193 -6.29 -7.96 -2.31
N SER A 194 -6.01 -7.04 -1.39
CA SER A 194 -6.39 -7.18 0.01
C SER A 194 -7.88 -6.89 0.27
N GLY A 195 -8.67 -6.55 -0.76
CA GLY A 195 -10.08 -6.19 -0.63
C GLY A 195 -10.93 -7.18 0.16
N PRO A 196 -10.83 -8.49 -0.09
CA PRO A 196 -11.56 -9.51 0.66
C PRO A 196 -10.93 -9.88 2.02
N LEU A 197 -9.73 -9.39 2.34
CA LEU A 197 -9.09 -9.74 3.61
C LEU A 197 -9.70 -8.97 4.77
N PRO A 198 -9.84 -9.61 5.96
CA PRO A 198 -10.39 -8.94 7.13
C PRO A 198 -9.44 -7.85 7.64
N ASP A 199 -9.99 -6.74 8.12
CA ASP A 199 -9.22 -5.74 8.85
C ASP A 199 -8.64 -6.35 10.13
N HIS A 200 -7.51 -5.83 10.58
CA HIS A 200 -6.97 -6.18 11.88
C HIS A 200 -7.91 -5.79 13.01
N PRO A 201 -7.94 -6.53 14.12
CA PRO A 201 -8.75 -6.17 15.28
C PRO A 201 -8.42 -4.75 15.78
N ALA A 202 -9.43 -4.00 16.19
CA ALA A 202 -9.26 -2.64 16.68
C ALA A 202 -8.28 -2.55 17.89
N SER A 203 -8.21 -3.59 18.72
CA SER A 203 -7.26 -3.71 19.84
C SER A 203 -5.81 -3.65 19.37
N MET A 204 -5.50 -4.26 18.24
CA MET A 204 -4.17 -4.25 17.61
C MET A 204 -3.78 -2.85 17.12
N TYR A 205 -4.73 -2.10 16.58
CA TYR A 205 -4.49 -0.71 16.18
C TYR A 205 -4.31 0.24 17.37
N LEU A 206 -4.91 -0.07 18.51
CA LEU A 206 -4.72 0.71 19.74
C LEU A 206 -3.38 0.41 20.43
N GLY A 207 -2.85 -0.79 20.27
CA GLY A 207 -1.52 -1.20 20.76
C GLY A 207 -0.38 -0.64 19.91
N ASP A 208 0.85 -0.81 20.38
CA ASP A 208 2.06 -0.54 19.61
C ASP A 208 2.62 -1.82 18.95
N ASP A 209 2.03 -2.96 19.25
CA ASP A 209 2.40 -4.27 18.67
C ASP A 209 2.26 -4.28 17.14
N TYR A 210 1.34 -3.47 16.59
CA TYR A 210 1.20 -3.30 15.16
C TYR A 210 2.49 -2.84 14.48
N PHE A 211 3.33 -2.05 15.16
CA PHE A 211 4.61 -1.59 14.63
C PHE A 211 5.74 -2.63 14.70
N THR A 212 5.56 -3.67 15.50
CA THR A 212 6.57 -4.71 15.70
C THR A 212 6.39 -5.94 14.83
N GLN A 213 5.27 -6.02 14.09
CA GLN A 213 4.94 -7.18 13.25
C GLN A 213 5.73 -7.25 11.95
N HIS A 214 6.31 -6.13 11.52
CA HIS A 214 7.04 -6.06 10.26
C HIS A 214 8.45 -6.60 10.45
N LYS A 215 8.83 -7.54 9.58
CA LYS A 215 10.16 -8.14 9.57
C LYS A 215 11.23 -7.07 9.28
N ASN A 216 12.46 -7.34 9.71
CA ASN A 216 13.59 -6.59 9.21
C ASN A 216 13.69 -6.79 7.69
N PRO A 217 13.95 -5.72 6.91
CA PRO A 217 14.07 -5.86 5.47
C PRO A 217 15.30 -6.71 5.15
N GLU A 218 15.11 -7.69 4.30
CA GLU A 218 16.17 -8.41 3.62
C GLU A 218 16.38 -7.72 2.26
N PHE A 219 17.63 -7.41 1.95
CA PHE A 219 18.04 -6.93 0.63
C PHE A 219 18.64 -8.10 -0.14
N ASP A 220 18.47 -8.06 -1.46
CA ASP A 220 19.06 -9.04 -2.37
C ASP A 220 20.52 -8.67 -2.70
#